data_651650998865977336815f763d6a8a85
#
_entry.id   651650998865977336815f763d6a8a85
#
_cell.length_a   1.000
_cell.length_b   1.000
_cell.length_c   1.000
_cell.angle_alpha   90.00
_cell.angle_beta   90.00
_cell.angle_gamma   90.00
#
_symmetry.space_group_name_H-M   'P 1'
#
loop_
_entity.id
_entity.type
_entity.pdbx_description
1 polymer ?
#
loop_
_entity_poly.entity_id
_entity_poly.type
_entity_poly.pdbx_seq_one_letter_code
_entity_poly.pdbx_strand_id
1 'polypeptide(L)'
;MRARHNHDDERDLWDTYATSVTREIGNPVMNWTQYAGHGPGVELLESPSTVLEIGCGTGRTLAYLAERGVRATGVDMSPVMVEAVRERWGDQVSFHCAEVLAFLRDHGEQYDAVYSIFGAVWFTDPAKLLPLVVKALRPGGSLVFSHPPAIPGAYGPQGMYKGGFAGRAQFTYRYSYTPGKWESLLLRSGFSKAEVRILDAPESGHIGTLIGRAVAG
;
A
#
# COMPACT_ATOMS: atom_id res chain seq x y z
N MET A 1 -0.37 9.54 -21.44
CA MET A 1 0.62 10.42 -20.79
C MET A 1 1.23 9.64 -19.62
N ARG A 2 2.54 9.62 -19.45
CA ARG A 2 3.18 8.96 -18.30
C ARG A 2 3.31 9.97 -17.16
N ALA A 3 2.91 9.59 -15.93
CA ALA A 3 3.15 10.39 -14.73
C ALA A 3 4.66 10.55 -14.53
N ARG A 4 5.10 11.76 -14.20
CA ARG A 4 6.50 12.08 -13.93
C ARG A 4 6.66 12.35 -12.45
N HIS A 5 7.03 11.32 -11.70
CA HIS A 5 7.32 11.40 -10.28
C HIS A 5 8.55 12.25 -10.00
N ASN A 6 8.49 13.03 -8.93
CA ASN A 6 9.64 13.68 -8.31
C ASN A 6 9.78 13.10 -6.89
N HIS A 7 10.67 12.14 -6.72
CA HIS A 7 10.78 11.40 -5.46
C HIS A 7 11.25 12.26 -4.27
N ASP A 8 11.99 13.34 -4.51
CA ASP A 8 12.40 14.25 -3.43
C ASP A 8 11.21 15.08 -2.93
N ASP A 9 10.42 15.65 -3.84
CA ASP A 9 9.20 16.37 -3.48
C ASP A 9 8.14 15.45 -2.85
N GLU A 10 8.03 14.19 -3.32
CA GLU A 10 7.15 13.19 -2.75
C GLU A 10 7.60 12.78 -1.35
N ARG A 11 8.90 12.63 -1.10
CA ARG A 11 9.44 12.37 0.24
C ARG A 11 9.10 13.49 1.21
N ASP A 12 9.36 14.75 0.85
CA ASP A 12 8.99 15.92 1.67
C ASP A 12 7.48 15.94 2.01
N LEU A 13 6.65 15.54 1.05
CA LEU A 13 5.21 15.45 1.23
C LEU A 13 4.84 14.37 2.24
N TRP A 14 5.44 13.19 2.13
CA TRP A 14 5.18 12.08 3.06
C TRP A 14 5.79 12.33 4.44
N ASP A 15 6.92 13.04 4.57
CA ASP A 15 7.47 13.49 5.84
C ASP A 15 6.54 14.47 6.56
N THR A 16 5.94 15.39 5.81
CA THR A 16 4.91 16.30 6.35
C THR A 16 3.69 15.52 6.86
N TYR A 17 3.23 14.52 6.11
CA TYR A 17 2.15 13.63 6.56
C TYR A 17 2.57 12.83 7.78
N ALA A 18 3.77 12.22 7.76
CA ALA A 18 4.32 11.45 8.85
C ALA A 18 4.32 12.24 10.16
N THR A 19 4.81 13.49 10.14
CA THR A 19 4.84 14.38 11.31
C THR A 19 3.45 14.55 11.94
N SER A 20 2.38 14.47 11.16
CA SER A 20 1.01 14.60 11.68
C SER A 20 0.48 13.34 12.32
N VAL A 21 0.82 12.15 11.78
CA VAL A 21 0.22 10.86 12.20
C VAL A 21 1.07 10.09 13.19
N THR A 22 2.38 10.39 13.28
CA THR A 22 3.29 9.71 14.21
C THR A 22 3.25 10.27 15.64
N ARG A 23 2.57 11.40 15.86
CA ARG A 23 2.38 11.97 17.21
C ARG A 23 1.67 11.00 18.17
N GLU A 24 0.77 10.20 17.63
CA GLU A 24 0.05 9.17 18.38
C GLU A 24 -0.20 7.95 17.48
N ILE A 25 0.77 7.04 17.44
CA ILE A 25 0.61 5.76 16.76
C ILE A 25 -0.28 4.88 17.65
N GLY A 26 -1.49 4.62 17.19
CA GLY A 26 -2.46 3.79 17.92
C GLY A 26 -2.04 2.32 18.06
N ASN A 27 -2.88 1.51 18.68
CA ASN A 27 -2.64 0.08 18.89
C ASN A 27 -2.56 -0.70 17.55
N PRO A 28 -1.92 -1.89 17.56
CA PRO A 28 -1.94 -2.81 16.42
C PRO A 28 -3.36 -3.11 15.95
N VAL A 29 -3.61 -3.03 14.66
CA VAL A 29 -4.93 -3.29 14.08
C VAL A 29 -4.80 -3.74 12.63
N MET A 30 -5.65 -4.68 12.22
CA MET A 30 -5.85 -5.08 10.84
C MET A 30 -7.15 -4.49 10.33
N ASN A 31 -7.07 -3.60 9.34
CA ASN A 31 -8.26 -3.00 8.73
C ASN A 31 -7.97 -2.59 7.27
N TRP A 32 -8.70 -3.15 6.33
CA TRP A 32 -8.54 -2.87 4.90
C TRP A 32 -9.27 -1.61 4.45
N THR A 33 -10.20 -1.11 5.25
CA THR A 33 -11.03 0.05 4.89
C THR A 33 -10.66 1.28 5.71
N GLN A 34 -11.16 2.44 5.32
CA GLN A 34 -11.09 3.65 6.13
C GLN A 34 -12.08 3.65 7.32
N TYR A 35 -12.92 2.62 7.44
CA TYR A 35 -13.94 2.49 8.47
C TYR A 35 -13.55 1.42 9.47
N ALA A 36 -13.41 1.79 10.74
CA ALA A 36 -13.01 0.88 11.80
C ALA A 36 -14.03 -0.28 11.95
N GLY A 37 -13.53 -1.51 11.98
CA GLY A 37 -14.37 -2.71 12.15
C GLY A 37 -15.28 -3.03 10.97
N HIS A 38 -15.07 -2.41 9.81
CA HIS A 38 -15.83 -2.67 8.59
C HIS A 38 -14.95 -3.33 7.53
N GLY A 39 -15.48 -4.38 6.89
CA GLY A 39 -14.84 -5.10 5.81
C GLY A 39 -14.20 -6.42 6.26
N PRO A 40 -13.45 -7.06 5.34
CA PRO A 40 -12.75 -8.31 5.65
C PRO A 40 -11.62 -8.09 6.65
N GLY A 41 -11.19 -9.17 7.29
CA GLY A 41 -10.07 -9.20 8.22
C GLY A 41 -8.79 -9.76 7.62
N VAL A 42 -8.01 -10.43 8.47
CA VAL A 42 -6.72 -11.03 8.13
C VAL A 42 -6.83 -12.21 7.16
N GLU A 43 -8.00 -12.80 7.04
CA GLU A 43 -8.27 -13.95 6.16
C GLU A 43 -7.97 -13.69 4.68
N LEU A 44 -7.95 -12.41 4.23
CA LEU A 44 -7.51 -12.08 2.87
C LEU A 44 -6.05 -12.44 2.60
N LEU A 45 -5.22 -12.56 3.62
CA LEU A 45 -3.81 -12.93 3.52
C LEU A 45 -3.57 -14.45 3.57
N GLU A 46 -4.60 -15.28 3.84
CA GLU A 46 -4.53 -16.75 3.86
C GLU A 46 -3.43 -17.32 4.77
N SER A 47 -3.29 -16.79 5.98
CA SER A 47 -2.35 -17.27 7.00
C SER A 47 -0.87 -17.32 6.56
N PRO A 48 -0.28 -16.22 6.08
CA PRO A 48 1.10 -16.18 5.65
C PRO A 48 2.07 -16.35 6.82
N SER A 49 3.22 -16.96 6.59
CA SER A 49 4.34 -16.97 7.54
C SER A 49 5.21 -15.72 7.40
N THR A 50 5.23 -15.13 6.21
CA THR A 50 6.05 -13.95 5.87
C THR A 50 5.26 -12.93 5.08
N VAL A 51 5.35 -11.67 5.47
CA VAL A 51 4.63 -10.58 4.78
C VAL A 51 5.53 -9.38 4.51
N LEU A 52 5.23 -8.66 3.43
CA LEU A 52 5.77 -7.35 3.13
C LEU A 52 4.63 -6.35 2.95
N GLU A 53 4.63 -5.28 3.74
CA GLU A 53 3.75 -4.12 3.50
C GLU A 53 4.50 -3.03 2.74
N ILE A 54 4.00 -2.66 1.57
CA ILE A 54 4.57 -1.58 0.73
C ILE A 54 3.80 -0.27 0.93
N GLY A 55 4.54 0.77 1.39
CA GLY A 55 3.96 2.00 1.90
C GLY A 55 3.32 1.76 3.27
N CYS A 56 4.11 1.25 4.22
CA CYS A 56 3.61 0.71 5.48
C CYS A 56 3.12 1.76 6.49
N GLY A 57 3.40 3.04 6.26
CA GLY A 57 2.95 4.11 7.13
C GLY A 57 3.22 3.81 8.60
N THR A 58 2.23 3.93 9.46
CA THR A 58 2.36 3.75 10.93
C THR A 58 2.66 2.30 11.38
N GLY A 59 2.73 1.33 10.48
CA GLY A 59 3.12 -0.06 10.78
C GLY A 59 2.16 -0.85 11.67
N ARG A 60 0.97 -0.33 11.96
CA ARG A 60 0.01 -0.95 12.89
C ARG A 60 -0.46 -2.34 12.44
N THR A 61 -0.61 -2.53 11.13
CA THR A 61 -1.00 -3.83 10.55
C THR A 61 0.16 -4.82 10.64
N LEU A 62 1.39 -4.38 10.42
CA LEU A 62 2.59 -5.22 10.58
C LEU A 62 2.75 -5.67 12.03
N ALA A 63 2.60 -4.75 12.99
CA ALA A 63 2.63 -5.08 14.41
C ALA A 63 1.52 -6.09 14.81
N TYR A 64 0.29 -5.90 14.29
CA TYR A 64 -0.81 -6.84 14.48
C TYR A 64 -0.47 -8.26 14.00
N LEU A 65 0.19 -8.38 12.84
CA LEU A 65 0.60 -9.67 12.28
C LEU A 65 1.79 -10.27 13.03
N ALA A 66 2.77 -9.44 13.43
CA ALA A 66 3.92 -9.87 14.21
C ALA A 66 3.54 -10.46 15.57
N GLU A 67 2.58 -9.84 16.28
CA GLU A 67 2.00 -10.39 17.52
C GLU A 67 1.38 -11.79 17.34
N ARG A 68 1.09 -12.19 16.10
CA ARG A 68 0.54 -13.51 15.73
C ARG A 68 1.57 -14.46 15.14
N GLY A 69 2.86 -14.11 15.29
CA GLY A 69 3.98 -14.95 14.86
C GLY A 69 4.31 -14.85 13.36
N VAL A 70 3.74 -13.86 12.64
CA VAL A 70 4.10 -13.62 11.23
C VAL A 70 5.38 -12.81 11.16
N ARG A 71 6.34 -13.24 10.35
CA ARG A 71 7.55 -12.45 10.06
C ARG A 71 7.16 -11.27 9.15
N ALA A 72 7.15 -10.08 9.71
CA ALA A 72 6.62 -8.88 9.11
C ALA A 72 7.75 -7.91 8.69
N THR A 73 7.68 -7.45 7.44
CA THR A 73 8.59 -6.45 6.86
C THR A 73 7.78 -5.28 6.33
N GLY A 74 8.21 -4.06 6.58
CA GLY A 74 7.60 -2.84 6.07
C GLY A 74 8.58 -1.99 5.29
N VAL A 75 8.14 -1.37 4.21
CA VAL A 75 8.90 -0.35 3.48
C VAL A 75 8.07 0.92 3.34
N ASP A 76 8.70 2.05 3.65
CA ASP A 76 8.14 3.38 3.43
C ASP A 76 9.24 4.33 2.96
N MET A 77 8.88 5.34 2.17
CA MET A 77 9.87 6.28 1.64
C MET A 77 10.18 7.45 2.59
N SER A 78 9.34 7.67 3.60
CA SER A 78 9.50 8.73 4.58
C SER A 78 10.47 8.31 5.69
N PRO A 79 11.65 8.94 5.83
CA PRO A 79 12.54 8.69 6.96
C PRO A 79 11.88 9.05 8.30
N VAL A 80 11.06 10.11 8.36
CA VAL A 80 10.33 10.51 9.57
C VAL A 80 9.37 9.40 10.01
N MET A 81 8.65 8.78 9.06
CA MET A 81 7.75 7.67 9.35
C MET A 81 8.53 6.46 9.84
N VAL A 82 9.59 6.07 9.09
CA VAL A 82 10.37 4.86 9.40
C VAL A 82 11.08 4.97 10.75
N GLU A 83 11.59 6.15 11.12
CA GLU A 83 12.18 6.37 12.45
C GLU A 83 11.14 6.14 13.56
N ALA A 84 9.98 6.77 13.46
CA ALA A 84 8.91 6.64 14.45
C ALA A 84 8.40 5.20 14.61
N VAL A 85 8.23 4.45 13.50
CA VAL A 85 7.75 3.06 13.60
C VAL A 85 8.83 2.09 14.05
N ARG A 86 10.11 2.35 13.77
CA ARG A 86 11.22 1.59 14.34
C ARG A 86 11.30 1.76 15.86
N GLU A 87 11.13 2.98 16.35
CA GLU A 87 11.06 3.25 17.78
C GLU A 87 9.88 2.49 18.43
N ARG A 88 8.75 2.44 17.76
CA ARG A 88 7.52 1.85 18.30
C ARG A 88 7.42 0.33 18.17
N TRP A 89 7.89 -0.25 17.04
CA TRP A 89 7.67 -1.66 16.67
C TRP A 89 8.95 -2.42 16.26
N GLY A 90 10.12 -1.77 16.29
CA GLY A 90 11.37 -2.32 15.71
C GLY A 90 11.85 -3.64 16.30
N ASP A 91 11.43 -3.99 17.51
CA ASP A 91 11.72 -5.30 18.12
C ASP A 91 10.93 -6.46 17.51
N GLN A 92 9.84 -6.17 16.80
CA GLN A 92 8.89 -7.15 16.26
C GLN A 92 8.82 -7.15 14.73
N VAL A 93 9.14 -6.02 14.10
CA VAL A 93 8.95 -5.78 12.67
C VAL A 93 10.23 -5.20 12.05
N SER A 94 10.62 -5.71 10.88
CA SER A 94 11.72 -5.13 10.10
C SER A 94 11.22 -3.97 9.25
N PHE A 95 11.79 -2.77 9.43
CA PHE A 95 11.41 -1.58 8.64
C PHE A 95 12.55 -1.06 7.76
N HIS A 96 12.23 -0.74 6.51
CA HIS A 96 13.16 -0.21 5.52
C HIS A 96 12.71 1.18 5.06
N CYS A 97 13.64 2.14 5.06
CA CYS A 97 13.42 3.48 4.50
C CYS A 97 13.90 3.48 3.05
N ALA A 98 12.97 3.35 2.10
CA ALA A 98 13.30 3.30 0.68
C ALA A 98 12.10 3.63 -0.21
N GLU A 99 12.36 4.09 -1.43
CA GLU A 99 11.37 4.10 -2.50
C GLU A 99 11.04 2.64 -2.89
N VAL A 100 9.77 2.33 -3.05
CA VAL A 100 9.28 0.95 -3.18
C VAL A 100 9.84 0.21 -4.40
N LEU A 101 10.01 0.89 -5.55
CA LEU A 101 10.55 0.25 -6.75
C LEU A 101 12.05 -0.03 -6.60
N ALA A 102 12.79 0.83 -5.91
CA ALA A 102 14.20 0.59 -5.58
C ALA A 102 14.32 -0.59 -4.62
N PHE A 103 13.55 -0.57 -3.52
CA PHE A 103 13.52 -1.65 -2.55
C PHE A 103 13.25 -3.01 -3.20
N LEU A 104 12.19 -3.12 -4.00
CA LEU A 104 11.80 -4.39 -4.64
C LEU A 104 12.79 -4.89 -5.70
N ARG A 105 13.62 -4.02 -6.30
CA ARG A 105 14.68 -4.44 -7.23
C ARG A 105 15.88 -5.04 -6.51
N ASP A 106 16.22 -4.46 -5.37
CA ASP A 106 17.47 -4.77 -4.66
C ASP A 106 17.27 -5.81 -3.55
N HIS A 107 16.04 -6.01 -3.10
CA HIS A 107 15.69 -6.93 -2.02
C HIS A 107 15.34 -8.31 -2.58
N GLY A 108 16.23 -9.29 -2.34
CA GLY A 108 16.11 -10.65 -2.89
C GLY A 108 15.20 -11.61 -2.10
N GLU A 109 14.55 -11.13 -1.02
CA GLU A 109 13.68 -11.95 -0.20
C GLU A 109 12.31 -12.15 -0.88
N GLN A 110 11.73 -13.35 -0.72
CA GLN A 110 10.39 -13.68 -1.20
C GLN A 110 9.42 -13.87 -0.03
N TYR A 111 8.19 -13.42 -0.23
CA TYR A 111 7.13 -13.38 0.76
C TYR A 111 5.94 -14.27 0.38
N ASP A 112 5.22 -14.77 1.39
CA ASP A 112 3.96 -15.47 1.18
C ASP A 112 2.85 -14.49 0.80
N ALA A 113 2.90 -13.26 1.35
CA ALA A 113 2.01 -12.19 0.94
C ALA A 113 2.73 -10.83 0.89
N VAL A 114 2.41 -10.05 -0.14
CA VAL A 114 2.70 -8.61 -0.23
C VAL A 114 1.37 -7.86 -0.11
N TYR A 115 1.33 -6.79 0.66
CA TYR A 115 0.10 -6.01 0.76
C TYR A 115 0.34 -4.51 0.85
N SER A 116 -0.72 -3.73 0.61
CA SER A 116 -0.68 -2.27 0.64
C SER A 116 -2.04 -1.71 1.03
N ILE A 117 -2.13 -1.08 2.19
CA ILE A 117 -3.35 -0.47 2.70
C ILE A 117 -3.25 1.04 2.53
N PHE A 118 -3.97 1.63 1.57
CA PHE A 118 -3.90 3.06 1.19
C PHE A 118 -2.47 3.56 0.93
N GLY A 119 -1.56 2.62 0.61
CA GLY A 119 -0.12 2.83 0.49
C GLY A 119 0.38 2.78 -0.96
N ALA A 120 1.54 2.18 -1.17
CA ALA A 120 2.33 2.29 -2.40
C ALA A 120 1.60 1.81 -3.68
N VAL A 121 0.68 0.84 -3.61
CA VAL A 121 -0.09 0.42 -4.80
C VAL A 121 -0.92 1.56 -5.38
N TRP A 122 -1.42 2.45 -4.55
CA TRP A 122 -2.21 3.59 -5.00
C TRP A 122 -1.36 4.72 -5.57
N PHE A 123 -0.10 4.88 -5.11
CA PHE A 123 0.77 6.00 -5.45
C PHE A 123 1.87 5.68 -6.44
N THR A 124 2.08 4.41 -6.79
CA THR A 124 3.14 3.98 -7.71
C THR A 124 2.56 3.47 -9.02
N ASP A 125 3.23 3.78 -10.15
CA ASP A 125 2.83 3.29 -11.47
C ASP A 125 2.70 1.76 -11.49
N PRO A 126 1.50 1.19 -11.64
CA PRO A 126 1.28 -0.25 -11.58
C PRO A 126 2.03 -1.01 -12.67
N ALA A 127 2.32 -0.39 -13.81
CA ALA A 127 3.12 -1.03 -14.86
C ALA A 127 4.58 -1.25 -14.45
N LYS A 128 5.08 -0.49 -13.48
CA LYS A 128 6.42 -0.66 -12.90
C LYS A 128 6.40 -1.51 -11.63
N LEU A 129 5.37 -1.31 -10.80
CA LEU A 129 5.27 -1.93 -9.49
C LEU A 129 4.90 -3.42 -9.58
N LEU A 130 3.82 -3.75 -10.28
CA LEU A 130 3.24 -5.10 -10.23
C LEU A 130 4.20 -6.21 -10.69
N PRO A 131 5.02 -6.05 -11.76
CA PRO A 131 6.01 -7.06 -12.13
C PRO A 131 7.08 -7.30 -11.05
N LEU A 132 7.43 -6.28 -10.26
CA LEU A 132 8.37 -6.41 -9.15
C LEU A 132 7.72 -7.11 -7.95
N VAL A 133 6.45 -6.82 -7.68
CA VAL A 133 5.68 -7.52 -6.64
C VAL A 133 5.56 -9.01 -6.94
N VAL A 134 5.27 -9.39 -8.20
CA VAL A 134 5.25 -10.80 -8.60
C VAL A 134 6.58 -11.50 -8.29
N LYS A 135 7.72 -10.84 -8.55
CA LYS A 135 9.05 -11.40 -8.26
C LYS A 135 9.35 -11.51 -6.76
N ALA A 136 8.77 -10.63 -5.95
CA ALA A 136 8.92 -10.64 -4.49
C ALA A 136 7.98 -11.65 -3.81
N LEU A 137 7.06 -12.25 -4.54
CA LEU A 137 6.17 -13.30 -4.04
C LEU A 137 6.74 -14.68 -4.32
N ARG A 138 6.53 -15.61 -3.39
CA ARG A 138 6.71 -17.02 -3.64
C ARG A 138 5.66 -17.52 -4.63
N PRO A 139 5.90 -18.63 -5.34
CA PRO A 139 4.86 -19.30 -6.13
C PRO A 139 3.61 -19.55 -5.26
N GLY A 140 2.46 -19.18 -5.76
CA GLY A 140 1.20 -19.21 -5.00
C GLY A 140 1.00 -18.10 -3.96
N GLY A 141 1.99 -17.27 -3.74
CA GLY A 141 1.87 -16.11 -2.84
C GLY A 141 0.90 -15.05 -3.37
N SER A 142 0.42 -14.17 -2.51
CA SER A 142 -0.63 -13.22 -2.87
C SER A 142 -0.24 -11.76 -2.70
N LEU A 143 -0.76 -10.91 -3.59
CA LEU A 143 -0.85 -9.46 -3.40
C LEU A 143 -2.26 -9.12 -2.93
N VAL A 144 -2.38 -8.35 -1.84
CA VAL A 144 -3.65 -7.77 -1.38
C VAL A 144 -3.48 -6.26 -1.23
N PHE A 145 -4.43 -5.48 -1.73
CA PHE A 145 -4.35 -4.03 -1.58
C PHE A 145 -5.72 -3.39 -1.43
N SER A 146 -5.73 -2.21 -0.82
CA SER A 146 -6.93 -1.39 -0.70
C SER A 146 -6.63 0.10 -0.87
N HIS A 147 -7.59 0.82 -1.42
CA HIS A 147 -7.61 2.28 -1.53
C HIS A 147 -9.01 2.77 -1.90
N PRO A 148 -9.31 4.09 -1.89
CA PRO A 148 -10.59 4.59 -2.36
C PRO A 148 -10.83 4.22 -3.83
N PRO A 149 -12.07 3.92 -4.24
CA PRO A 149 -12.39 3.65 -5.64
C PRO A 149 -12.13 4.87 -6.52
N ALA A 150 -11.96 4.63 -7.81
CA ALA A 150 -11.86 5.73 -8.77
C ALA A 150 -13.16 6.55 -8.80
N ILE A 151 -13.02 7.85 -8.92
CA ILE A 151 -14.15 8.73 -9.22
C ILE A 151 -14.66 8.39 -10.62
N PRO A 152 -15.96 8.17 -10.82
CA PRO A 152 -16.52 7.86 -12.15
C PRO A 152 -16.07 8.88 -13.22
N GLY A 153 -15.48 8.39 -14.32
CA GLY A 153 -14.94 9.23 -15.39
C GLY A 153 -13.51 9.73 -15.19
N ALA A 154 -12.93 9.62 -13.99
CA ALA A 154 -11.57 10.05 -13.69
C ALA A 154 -10.64 8.83 -13.48
N TYR A 155 -10.20 8.24 -14.56
CA TYR A 155 -9.40 7.02 -14.55
C TYR A 155 -7.95 7.25 -15.01
N GLY A 156 -7.03 6.44 -14.47
CA GLY A 156 -5.61 6.51 -14.78
C GLY A 156 -4.79 7.22 -13.71
N PRO A 157 -3.60 7.73 -14.08
CA PRO A 157 -2.80 8.55 -13.17
C PRO A 157 -3.48 9.90 -12.94
N GLN A 158 -3.80 10.19 -11.69
CA GLN A 158 -4.43 11.43 -11.22
C GLN A 158 -3.39 12.25 -10.47
N GLY A 159 -2.92 13.35 -11.07
CA GLY A 159 -2.05 14.31 -10.38
C GLY A 159 -2.84 15.16 -9.38
N MET A 160 -2.25 15.41 -8.22
CA MET A 160 -2.84 16.27 -7.21
C MET A 160 -1.78 17.12 -6.52
N TYR A 161 -2.07 18.41 -6.39
CA TYR A 161 -1.26 19.29 -5.56
C TYR A 161 -1.57 19.10 -4.07
N LYS A 162 -0.55 19.30 -3.25
CA LYS A 162 -0.64 19.34 -1.79
C LYS A 162 -0.28 20.75 -1.30
N GLY A 163 -0.83 21.15 -0.15
CA GLY A 163 -0.50 22.44 0.46
C GLY A 163 -1.31 23.64 -0.03
N GLY A 164 -2.41 23.42 -0.79
CA GLY A 164 -3.31 24.50 -1.24
C GLY A 164 -2.90 25.15 -2.56
N PHE A 165 -3.42 26.35 -2.84
CA PHE A 165 -3.24 27.06 -4.12
C PHE A 165 -2.04 28.01 -4.15
N ALA A 166 -1.32 28.18 -3.05
CA ALA A 166 -0.16 29.04 -2.93
C ALA A 166 0.99 28.33 -2.21
N GLY A 167 2.22 28.71 -2.52
CA GLY A 167 3.42 28.13 -1.92
C GLY A 167 4.21 27.23 -2.85
N ARG A 168 5.07 26.38 -2.28
CA ARG A 168 5.88 25.43 -3.06
C ARG A 168 4.98 24.42 -3.77
N ALA A 169 5.20 24.21 -5.05
CA ALA A 169 4.46 23.23 -5.85
C ALA A 169 4.90 21.80 -5.47
N GLN A 170 4.20 21.22 -4.51
CA GLN A 170 4.32 19.79 -4.17
C GLN A 170 3.13 19.04 -4.75
N PHE A 171 3.41 17.94 -5.44
CA PHE A 171 2.37 17.11 -6.05
C PHE A 171 2.74 15.64 -5.96
N THR A 172 1.73 14.80 -6.03
CA THR A 172 1.87 13.35 -6.16
C THR A 172 0.84 12.82 -7.14
N TYR A 173 1.00 11.57 -7.53
CA TYR A 173 0.04 10.88 -8.40
C TYR A 173 -0.67 9.77 -7.62
N ARG A 174 -1.96 9.58 -7.95
CA ARG A 174 -2.75 8.41 -7.56
C ARG A 174 -3.13 7.65 -8.82
N TYR A 175 -3.02 6.34 -8.76
CA TYR A 175 -3.41 5.47 -9.87
C TYR A 175 -4.79 4.91 -9.57
N SER A 176 -5.79 5.46 -10.23
CA SER A 176 -7.20 5.15 -9.99
C SER A 176 -7.81 4.47 -11.21
N TYR A 177 -8.26 3.24 -11.06
CA TYR A 177 -8.85 2.46 -12.15
C TYR A 177 -10.11 1.75 -11.68
N THR A 178 -10.94 1.30 -12.64
CA THR A 178 -12.06 0.42 -12.35
C THR A 178 -11.57 -0.95 -11.86
N PRO A 179 -12.39 -1.73 -11.13
CA PRO A 179 -12.04 -3.10 -10.73
C PRO A 179 -11.54 -3.95 -11.90
N GLY A 180 -12.30 -4.06 -12.98
CA GLY A 180 -11.89 -4.86 -14.16
C GLY A 180 -10.61 -4.35 -14.84
N LYS A 181 -10.30 -3.04 -14.75
CA LYS A 181 -9.02 -2.53 -15.25
C LYS A 181 -7.87 -2.95 -14.34
N TRP A 182 -8.04 -2.93 -13.01
CA TRP A 182 -7.07 -3.45 -12.07
C TRP A 182 -6.80 -4.94 -12.30
N GLU A 183 -7.85 -5.77 -12.44
CA GLU A 183 -7.71 -7.20 -12.77
C GLU A 183 -6.89 -7.41 -14.04
N SER A 184 -7.20 -6.66 -15.10
CA SER A 184 -6.43 -6.71 -16.34
C SER A 184 -4.96 -6.31 -16.18
N LEU A 185 -4.65 -5.34 -15.31
CA LEU A 185 -3.27 -4.93 -15.01
C LEU A 185 -2.53 -6.02 -14.26
N LEU A 186 -3.15 -6.61 -13.24
CA LEU A 186 -2.60 -7.70 -12.43
C LEU A 186 -2.27 -8.93 -13.30
N LEU A 187 -3.23 -9.43 -14.07
CA LEU A 187 -3.03 -10.60 -14.94
C LEU A 187 -1.91 -10.37 -15.97
N ARG A 188 -1.87 -9.18 -16.60
CA ARG A 188 -0.78 -8.84 -17.55
C ARG A 188 0.59 -8.69 -16.89
N SER A 189 0.64 -8.48 -15.59
CA SER A 189 1.89 -8.34 -14.83
C SER A 189 2.46 -9.67 -14.35
N GLY A 190 1.75 -10.80 -14.58
CA GLY A 190 2.21 -12.15 -14.26
C GLY A 190 1.48 -12.83 -13.09
N PHE A 191 0.42 -12.22 -12.55
CA PHE A 191 -0.44 -12.93 -11.62
C PHE A 191 -1.33 -13.93 -12.38
N SER A 192 -1.54 -15.11 -11.78
CA SER A 192 -2.34 -16.20 -12.35
C SER A 192 -3.85 -16.00 -12.11
N LYS A 193 -4.20 -15.31 -11.01
CA LYS A 193 -5.57 -14.98 -10.63
C LYS A 193 -5.63 -13.56 -10.10
N ALA A 194 -6.72 -12.87 -10.37
CA ALA A 194 -6.99 -11.54 -9.82
C ALA A 194 -8.49 -11.35 -9.60
N GLU A 195 -8.84 -10.80 -8.45
CA GLU A 195 -10.19 -10.37 -8.10
C GLU A 195 -10.11 -8.98 -7.49
N VAL A 196 -10.87 -8.05 -8.04
CA VAL A 196 -10.93 -6.67 -7.54
C VAL A 196 -12.38 -6.25 -7.43
N ARG A 197 -12.78 -5.74 -6.29
CA ARG A 197 -14.15 -5.29 -6.02
C ARG A 197 -14.18 -3.98 -5.24
N ILE A 198 -15.31 -3.32 -5.25
CA ILE A 198 -15.60 -2.21 -4.36
C ILE A 198 -16.49 -2.73 -3.25
N LEU A 199 -16.07 -2.51 -2.02
CA LEU A 199 -16.86 -2.70 -0.82
C LEU A 199 -17.55 -1.37 -0.51
N ASP A 200 -18.87 -1.40 -0.37
CA ASP A 200 -19.64 -0.21 0.01
C ASP A 200 -19.23 0.28 1.41
N ALA A 201 -19.38 1.57 1.63
CA ALA A 201 -19.25 2.14 2.97
C ALA A 201 -20.37 1.63 3.90
N PRO A 202 -20.14 1.62 5.24
CA PRO A 202 -21.19 1.24 6.19
C PRO A 202 -22.39 2.20 6.17
N GLU A 203 -22.16 3.45 5.77
CA GLU A 203 -23.21 4.46 5.63
C GLU A 203 -23.46 4.80 4.16
N SER A 204 -24.73 4.86 3.78
CA SER A 204 -25.13 5.21 2.41
C SER A 204 -24.62 6.60 2.02
N GLY A 205 -24.13 6.73 0.79
CA GLY A 205 -23.57 7.98 0.27
C GLY A 205 -22.13 8.27 0.66
N HIS A 206 -21.52 7.44 1.49
CA HIS A 206 -20.09 7.55 1.83
C HIS A 206 -19.22 6.81 0.80
N ILE A 207 -17.92 7.15 0.79
CA ILE A 207 -16.95 6.58 -0.15
C ILE A 207 -16.66 5.13 0.24
N GLY A 208 -16.88 4.18 -0.66
CA GLY A 208 -16.50 2.78 -0.48
C GLY A 208 -14.99 2.55 -0.49
N THR A 209 -14.58 1.30 -0.44
CA THR A 209 -13.17 0.89 -0.54
C THR A 209 -12.99 -0.09 -1.69
N LEU A 210 -12.09 0.20 -2.61
CA LEU A 210 -11.63 -0.79 -3.57
C LEU A 210 -10.66 -1.73 -2.86
N ILE A 211 -10.94 -3.04 -2.98
CA ILE A 211 -10.07 -4.10 -2.46
C ILE A 211 -9.72 -5.02 -3.62
N GLY A 212 -8.43 -5.27 -3.80
CA GLY A 212 -7.90 -6.19 -4.80
C GLY A 212 -7.09 -7.30 -4.18
N ARG A 213 -7.24 -8.52 -4.69
CA ARG A 213 -6.42 -9.67 -4.38
C ARG A 213 -5.97 -10.36 -5.67
N ALA A 214 -4.68 -10.72 -5.72
CA ALA A 214 -4.12 -11.45 -6.85
C ALA A 214 -3.13 -12.51 -6.36
N VAL A 215 -2.99 -13.61 -7.10
CA VAL A 215 -2.13 -14.76 -6.75
C VAL A 215 -1.03 -14.89 -7.79
N ALA A 216 0.23 -15.00 -7.35
CA ALA A 216 1.36 -15.29 -8.22
C ALA A 216 1.28 -16.74 -8.76
N GLY A 217 1.74 -16.94 -9.99
CA GLY A 217 1.78 -18.27 -10.61
C GLY A 217 2.93 -19.13 -10.12
#